data_6ea53c3c5792253f2607c5b1bd67e5f7
#
_entry.id   6ea53c3c5792253f2607c5b1bd67e5f7
#
_cell.length_a   1.000
_cell.length_b   1.000
_cell.length_c   1.000
_cell.angle_alpha   90.00
_cell.angle_beta   90.00
_cell.angle_gamma   90.00
#
_symmetry.space_group_name_H-M   'P 1'
#
loop_
_entity.id
_entity.type
_entity.pdbx_description
1 polymer ?
#
loop_
_entity_poly.entity_id
_entity_poly.type
_entity_poly.pdbx_seq_one_letter_code
_entity_poly.pdbx_strand_id
1 'polypeptide(L)'
;MAPNVSLATQAGYDACDLVTQREPPRAARHTKRKGICFMTCSSIDAASIAFEDAEVVNLMGKLSNAKSPSGFEEETLAVVKEFCEPFADFERNSLMCGFIKPKNFSGTKPVVMLDAHGDEVGLMVKSIHADGTLTFINLGGFSGGSTIGMEVLVRTTEGNWVRGVVGAKPPHFMTPAEREAGLAGMELKIDVGATSKQEAIEKFHMGVGEPVCPATTFHYQPEQRMMFGKAFDCRAGVAAMLLAMRELSKLDLPFDVVASVSAQEEVGERGVASAVRHFNPSVCFMFEGAPADDTFGNPDDAQCCVNQGPMFRYADRCMITHPRYQRFVLDAAKQAGLPAQGAVRVGGGTDGGIAHLMDNGIPCVVAGVPCRYIHSNCAIASIDDVMSTARVAVASVASLTPEVVAEF
;
A
#
# COMPACT_ATOMS: atom_id res chain seq x y z
N MET A 1 -42.85 -30.00 -7.58
CA MET A 1 -42.71 -30.08 -9.05
C MET A 1 -41.53 -29.17 -9.41
N ALA A 2 -40.40 -29.78 -9.66
CA ALA A 2 -39.21 -29.13 -10.22
C ALA A 2 -39.17 -29.43 -11.72
N PRO A 3 -38.54 -28.60 -12.54
CA PRO A 3 -37.97 -29.11 -13.76
C PRO A 3 -36.41 -29.11 -13.71
N ASN A 4 -35.90 -30.30 -14.00
CA ASN A 4 -34.52 -30.57 -14.42
C ASN A 4 -34.11 -29.73 -15.61
N VAL A 5 -32.84 -29.27 -15.63
CA VAL A 5 -32.15 -28.92 -16.84
C VAL A 5 -30.85 -29.74 -16.92
N SER A 6 -30.73 -30.36 -18.07
CA SER A 6 -29.82 -31.42 -18.47
C SER A 6 -28.39 -30.99 -18.70
N LEU A 7 -27.49 -31.92 -18.39
CA LEU A 7 -26.11 -32.00 -18.83
C LEU A 7 -26.01 -32.06 -20.37
N ALA A 8 -25.10 -31.30 -20.97
CA ALA A 8 -24.62 -31.48 -22.35
C ALA A 8 -23.12 -31.78 -22.33
N THR A 9 -22.83 -33.02 -22.51
CA THR A 9 -21.84 -33.77 -23.30
C THR A 9 -20.49 -33.12 -23.69
N GLN A 10 -19.47 -33.79 -23.19
CA GLN A 10 -18.12 -33.87 -23.74
C GLN A 10 -18.09 -34.28 -25.21
N ALA A 11 -17.28 -33.62 -26.01
CA ALA A 11 -16.79 -34.14 -27.27
C ALA A 11 -15.29 -34.38 -27.16
N GLY A 12 -14.91 -35.65 -27.26
CA GLY A 12 -13.54 -36.11 -27.34
C GLY A 12 -12.94 -35.85 -28.72
N TYR A 13 -11.64 -35.67 -28.77
CA TYR A 13 -10.83 -35.86 -29.97
C TYR A 13 -9.82 -36.95 -29.70
N ASP A 14 -9.96 -38.03 -30.47
CA ASP A 14 -9.05 -39.15 -30.53
C ASP A 14 -7.75 -38.77 -31.25
N ALA A 15 -6.67 -39.27 -30.71
CA ALA A 15 -5.33 -39.19 -31.25
C ALA A 15 -5.17 -40.12 -32.46
N CYS A 16 -4.50 -39.67 -33.48
CA CYS A 16 -4.01 -40.50 -34.57
C CYS A 16 -2.48 -40.61 -34.48
N ASP A 17 -1.99 -41.79 -34.22
CA ASP A 17 -0.59 -42.21 -34.21
C ASP A 17 0.06 -42.03 -35.60
N LEU A 18 1.16 -41.34 -35.64
CA LEU A 18 2.19 -41.56 -36.70
C LEU A 18 3.59 -41.51 -36.07
N VAL A 19 4.10 -42.71 -35.83
CA VAL A 19 5.50 -42.96 -35.49
C VAL A 19 6.34 -42.77 -36.76
N THR A 20 7.20 -41.75 -36.77
CA THR A 20 8.39 -41.73 -37.64
C THR A 20 9.62 -41.48 -36.81
N GLN A 21 10.49 -42.49 -36.81
CA GLN A 21 11.82 -42.46 -36.23
C GLN A 21 12.64 -41.33 -36.84
N ARG A 22 13.17 -40.44 -36.00
CA ARG A 22 14.29 -39.56 -36.33
C ARG A 22 15.33 -39.63 -35.24
N GLU A 23 16.59 -39.76 -35.66
CA GLU A 23 17.79 -39.81 -34.83
C GLU A 23 17.93 -38.62 -33.88
N PRO A 24 18.65 -38.77 -32.73
CA PRO A 24 18.82 -37.70 -31.78
C PRO A 24 19.74 -36.62 -32.33
N PRO A 25 19.40 -35.33 -32.17
CA PRO A 25 20.28 -34.23 -32.55
C PRO A 25 21.48 -34.17 -31.59
N ARG A 26 22.64 -33.96 -32.20
CA ARG A 26 23.94 -33.75 -31.54
C ARG A 26 23.86 -32.74 -30.39
N ALA A 27 24.57 -33.01 -29.32
CA ALA A 27 24.74 -32.20 -28.13
C ALA A 27 24.95 -30.72 -28.47
N ALA A 28 23.98 -29.87 -28.07
CA ALA A 28 24.11 -28.44 -28.07
C ALA A 28 25.20 -28.04 -27.07
N ARG A 29 26.23 -27.36 -27.54
CA ARG A 29 27.29 -26.78 -26.72
C ARG A 29 26.58 -25.81 -25.72
N HIS A 30 26.75 -26.09 -24.42
CA HIS A 30 26.45 -25.14 -23.36
C HIS A 30 27.28 -23.89 -23.60
N THR A 31 26.71 -22.91 -24.22
CA THR A 31 27.21 -21.53 -24.10
C THR A 31 27.02 -21.12 -22.64
N LYS A 32 28.11 -21.00 -21.91
CA LYS A 32 28.16 -20.37 -20.60
C LYS A 32 27.46 -19.00 -20.77
N ARG A 33 26.26 -18.83 -20.22
CA ARG A 33 25.66 -17.52 -20.01
C ARG A 33 26.69 -16.72 -19.24
N LYS A 34 27.25 -15.69 -19.85
CA LYS A 34 28.01 -14.66 -19.15
C LYS A 34 27.09 -14.10 -18.11
N GLY A 35 27.37 -14.37 -16.84
CA GLY A 35 26.75 -13.64 -15.74
C GLY A 35 26.97 -12.15 -16.03
N ILE A 36 25.92 -11.37 -15.98
CA ILE A 36 26.00 -9.92 -16.10
C ILE A 36 26.85 -9.48 -14.92
N CYS A 37 28.08 -9.07 -15.20
CA CYS A 37 28.96 -8.45 -14.21
C CYS A 37 28.45 -7.02 -14.04
N PHE A 38 27.66 -6.76 -12.99
CA PHE A 38 27.24 -5.43 -12.62
C PHE A 38 28.51 -4.62 -12.29
N MET A 39 28.90 -3.73 -13.20
CA MET A 39 29.91 -2.73 -12.89
C MET A 39 29.30 -1.75 -11.89
N THR A 40 29.78 -1.83 -10.65
CA THR A 40 29.36 -1.02 -9.54
C THR A 40 29.69 0.45 -9.77
N CYS A 41 28.68 1.27 -9.94
CA CYS A 41 28.72 2.64 -9.47
C CYS A 41 28.92 2.56 -7.95
N SER A 42 29.81 3.36 -7.37
CA SER A 42 30.30 3.31 -5.98
C SER A 42 29.37 2.59 -5.01
N SER A 43 29.80 1.42 -4.54
CA SER A 43 29.00 0.53 -3.70
C SER A 43 28.58 1.24 -2.40
N ILE A 44 27.33 1.75 -2.37
CA ILE A 44 26.75 2.17 -1.11
C ILE A 44 26.53 0.92 -0.26
N ASP A 45 27.04 0.93 0.96
CA ASP A 45 26.69 -0.08 1.94
C ASP A 45 25.31 0.25 2.55
N ALA A 46 24.24 -0.11 1.82
CA ALA A 46 22.89 0.18 2.22
C ALA A 46 22.50 -0.48 3.56
N ALA A 47 23.13 -1.61 3.91
CA ALA A 47 22.90 -2.28 5.19
C ALA A 47 23.41 -1.47 6.38
N SER A 48 24.47 -0.67 6.17
CA SER A 48 25.04 0.17 7.23
C SER A 48 24.31 1.50 7.43
N ILE A 49 23.32 1.83 6.59
CA ILE A 49 22.53 3.07 6.77
C ILE A 49 21.84 3.01 8.13
N ALA A 50 22.22 3.95 9.00
CA ALA A 50 21.60 4.08 10.32
C ALA A 50 20.33 4.93 10.23
N PHE A 51 19.24 4.38 10.73
CA PHE A 51 18.00 5.10 11.02
C PHE A 51 17.80 5.07 12.52
N GLU A 52 17.62 6.23 13.14
CA GLU A 52 17.39 6.32 14.57
C GLU A 52 15.95 5.87 14.91
N ASP A 53 15.82 4.91 15.83
CA ASP A 53 14.51 4.39 16.25
C ASP A 53 13.52 5.51 16.62
N ALA A 54 13.98 6.48 17.41
CA ALA A 54 13.15 7.61 17.85
C ALA A 54 12.62 8.45 16.69
N GLU A 55 13.43 8.64 15.63
CA GLU A 55 12.99 9.36 14.42
C GLU A 55 11.91 8.56 13.68
N VAL A 56 12.15 7.26 13.45
CA VAL A 56 11.21 6.41 12.69
C VAL A 56 9.90 6.23 13.46
N VAL A 57 9.96 6.02 14.78
CA VAL A 57 8.78 5.96 15.65
C VAL A 57 7.98 7.27 15.63
N ASN A 58 8.67 8.42 15.68
CA ASN A 58 8.00 9.72 15.60
C ASN A 58 7.35 9.94 14.23
N LEU A 59 8.03 9.60 13.15
CA LEU A 59 7.47 9.69 11.79
C LEU A 59 6.25 8.80 11.63
N MET A 60 6.36 7.53 12.02
CA MET A 60 5.25 6.57 11.98
C MET A 60 4.07 7.03 12.84
N GLY A 61 4.36 7.57 14.03
CA GLY A 61 3.31 8.09 14.91
C GLY A 61 2.55 9.27 14.31
N LYS A 62 3.27 10.22 13.70
CA LYS A 62 2.65 11.35 12.99
C LYS A 62 1.81 10.86 11.80
N LEU A 63 2.37 9.99 10.96
CA LEU A 63 1.69 9.43 9.79
C LEU A 63 0.45 8.61 10.17
N SER A 64 0.57 7.69 11.12
CA SER A 64 -0.55 6.83 11.55
C SER A 64 -1.68 7.63 12.21
N ASN A 65 -1.36 8.68 12.97
CA ASN A 65 -2.36 9.52 13.63
C ASN A 65 -3.01 10.56 12.69
N ALA A 66 -2.42 10.84 11.54
CA ALA A 66 -3.01 11.73 10.53
C ALA A 66 -4.37 11.17 10.07
N LYS A 67 -5.35 12.05 9.99
CA LYS A 67 -6.72 11.71 9.60
C LYS A 67 -6.90 12.05 8.12
N SER A 68 -6.69 11.05 7.27
CA SER A 68 -6.68 11.26 5.82
C SER A 68 -7.35 10.10 5.07
N PRO A 69 -8.67 9.92 5.22
CA PRO A 69 -9.42 9.04 4.32
C PRO A 69 -9.31 9.50 2.87
N SER A 70 -9.54 8.60 1.93
CA SER A 70 -9.43 8.87 0.48
C SER A 70 -10.16 10.17 0.08
N GLY A 71 -9.42 11.08 -0.55
CA GLY A 71 -9.88 12.42 -0.97
C GLY A 71 -9.70 13.52 0.08
N PHE A 72 -9.12 13.20 1.25
CA PHE A 72 -8.89 14.13 2.36
C PHE A 72 -7.47 13.97 2.94
N GLU A 73 -6.46 13.91 2.09
CA GLU A 73 -5.08 13.52 2.41
C GLU A 73 -4.25 14.66 3.05
N GLU A 74 -4.86 15.82 3.38
CA GLU A 74 -4.15 17.03 3.83
C GLU A 74 -3.26 16.79 5.04
N GLU A 75 -3.73 16.06 6.05
CA GLU A 75 -2.95 15.85 7.29
C GLU A 75 -1.71 14.98 7.02
N THR A 76 -1.83 13.96 6.20
CA THR A 76 -0.68 13.13 5.77
C THR A 76 0.32 13.96 4.97
N LEU A 77 -0.17 14.73 4.00
CA LEU A 77 0.70 15.57 3.17
C LEU A 77 1.42 16.64 3.99
N ALA A 78 0.82 17.13 5.08
CA ALA A 78 1.49 18.05 5.98
C ALA A 78 2.67 17.40 6.70
N VAL A 79 2.52 16.14 7.17
CA VAL A 79 3.63 15.37 7.78
C VAL A 79 4.74 15.10 6.77
N VAL A 80 4.37 14.69 5.55
CA VAL A 80 5.32 14.44 4.44
C VAL A 80 6.11 15.70 4.12
N LYS A 81 5.44 16.84 3.96
CA LYS A 81 6.06 18.13 3.68
C LYS A 81 7.07 18.51 4.77
N GLU A 82 6.66 18.40 6.05
CA GLU A 82 7.53 18.70 7.20
C GLU A 82 8.80 17.82 7.17
N PHE A 83 8.66 16.52 6.88
CA PHE A 83 9.80 15.61 6.83
C PHE A 83 10.74 15.90 5.67
N CYS A 84 10.20 16.28 4.51
CA CYS A 84 11.00 16.49 3.29
C CYS A 84 11.70 17.85 3.23
N GLU A 85 11.23 18.86 3.94
CA GLU A 85 11.71 20.25 3.87
C GLU A 85 13.26 20.40 3.91
N PRO A 86 14.00 19.62 4.73
CA PRO A 86 15.46 19.73 4.79
C PRO A 86 16.18 19.35 3.50
N PHE A 87 15.62 18.43 2.70
CA PHE A 87 16.32 17.82 1.56
C PHE A 87 15.59 17.89 0.22
N ALA A 88 14.32 18.28 0.19
CA ALA A 88 13.50 18.30 -1.02
C ALA A 88 12.51 19.46 -1.03
N ASP A 89 12.05 19.80 -2.23
CA ASP A 89 10.90 20.64 -2.46
C ASP A 89 9.63 19.77 -2.50
N PHE A 90 8.54 20.32 -1.99
CA PHE A 90 7.24 19.67 -1.94
C PHE A 90 6.18 20.52 -2.63
N GLU A 91 5.44 19.92 -3.54
CA GLU A 91 4.26 20.52 -4.16
C GLU A 91 3.05 19.57 -4.09
N ARG A 92 1.85 20.11 -4.20
CA ARG A 92 0.60 19.34 -4.17
C ARG A 92 -0.27 19.72 -5.35
N ASN A 93 -0.88 18.73 -6.00
CA ASN A 93 -1.86 18.96 -7.04
C ASN A 93 -3.30 19.07 -6.49
N SER A 94 -4.27 19.31 -7.39
CA SER A 94 -5.70 19.43 -7.03
C SER A 94 -6.35 18.11 -6.62
N LEU A 95 -5.75 16.96 -6.93
CA LEU A 95 -6.23 15.63 -6.53
C LEU A 95 -5.69 15.21 -5.16
N MET A 96 -4.92 16.07 -4.49
CA MET A 96 -4.22 15.79 -3.23
C MET A 96 -3.03 14.82 -3.35
N CYS A 97 -2.45 14.64 -4.54
CA CYS A 97 -1.16 13.98 -4.65
C CYS A 97 -0.04 14.92 -4.22
N GLY A 98 0.88 14.43 -3.38
CA GLY A 98 2.10 15.14 -3.00
C GLY A 98 3.25 14.77 -3.93
N PHE A 99 4.02 15.74 -4.40
CA PHE A 99 5.17 15.54 -5.29
C PHE A 99 6.43 16.06 -4.61
N ILE A 100 7.47 15.22 -4.57
CA ILE A 100 8.71 15.45 -3.84
C ILE A 100 9.87 15.44 -4.85
N LYS A 101 10.54 16.58 -4.98
CA LYS A 101 11.74 16.75 -5.81
C LYS A 101 12.93 17.05 -4.90
N PRO A 102 13.98 16.21 -4.87
CA PRO A 102 15.15 16.50 -4.05
C PRO A 102 15.87 17.75 -4.55
N LYS A 103 16.58 18.44 -3.67
CA LYS A 103 17.33 19.68 -4.01
C LYS A 103 18.42 19.47 -5.06
N ASN A 104 18.88 18.23 -5.27
CA ASN A 104 19.82 17.83 -6.31
C ASN A 104 19.17 17.37 -7.61
N PHE A 105 17.83 17.55 -7.78
CA PHE A 105 17.12 17.21 -9.01
C PHE A 105 17.67 18.03 -10.18
N SER A 106 18.10 17.33 -11.25
CA SER A 106 18.73 17.98 -12.41
C SER A 106 17.73 18.38 -13.49
N GLY A 107 16.64 17.65 -13.62
CA GLY A 107 15.64 17.79 -14.70
C GLY A 107 16.14 17.36 -16.07
N THR A 108 17.30 16.70 -16.15
CA THR A 108 17.94 16.29 -17.42
C THR A 108 18.27 14.81 -17.48
N LYS A 109 18.27 14.11 -16.34
CA LYS A 109 18.50 12.67 -16.24
C LYS A 109 17.16 11.92 -16.43
N PRO A 110 17.17 10.63 -16.86
CA PRO A 110 15.98 9.78 -16.78
C PRO A 110 15.48 9.71 -15.32
N VAL A 111 14.17 9.56 -15.15
CA VAL A 111 13.54 9.64 -13.82
C VAL A 111 13.27 8.24 -13.26
N VAL A 112 13.63 8.03 -12.00
CA VAL A 112 13.15 6.94 -11.14
C VAL A 112 12.12 7.52 -10.18
N MET A 113 10.89 7.03 -10.22
CA MET A 113 9.82 7.48 -9.33
C MET A 113 9.63 6.48 -8.19
N LEU A 114 9.73 6.96 -6.97
CA LEU A 114 9.24 6.30 -5.76
C LEU A 114 7.79 6.70 -5.55
N ASP A 115 6.92 5.78 -5.11
CA ASP A 115 5.54 6.11 -4.85
C ASP A 115 4.99 5.32 -3.67
N ALA A 116 4.10 5.94 -2.89
CA ALA A 116 3.32 5.33 -1.83
C ALA A 116 2.01 6.11 -1.67
N HIS A 117 0.88 5.44 -1.41
CA HIS A 117 -0.36 6.18 -1.24
C HIS A 117 -0.50 6.85 0.12
N GLY A 118 -1.13 8.02 0.11
CA GLY A 118 -1.30 8.89 1.28
C GLY A 118 -2.64 8.73 1.98
N ASP A 119 -3.64 8.13 1.35
CA ASP A 119 -4.94 7.90 1.94
C ASP A 119 -4.97 6.65 2.85
N GLU A 120 -6.06 6.49 3.53
CA GLU A 120 -6.40 5.32 4.35
C GLU A 120 -7.84 4.91 4.08
N VAL A 121 -8.16 3.63 4.28
CA VAL A 121 -9.54 3.16 4.33
C VAL A 121 -10.33 3.94 5.37
N GLY A 122 -11.55 4.32 5.02
CA GLY A 122 -12.40 5.12 5.88
C GLY A 122 -13.87 4.98 5.53
N LEU A 123 -14.68 5.92 6.03
CA LEU A 123 -16.10 6.00 5.74
C LEU A 123 -16.44 7.43 5.31
N MET A 124 -17.61 7.60 4.68
CA MET A 124 -18.14 8.93 4.35
C MET A 124 -19.60 9.00 4.77
N VAL A 125 -19.97 10.09 5.43
CA VAL A 125 -21.35 10.33 5.85
C VAL A 125 -22.27 10.41 4.64
N LYS A 126 -23.24 9.51 4.57
CA LYS A 126 -24.25 9.44 3.49
C LYS A 126 -25.52 10.20 3.83
N SER A 127 -26.02 10.07 5.07
CA SER A 127 -27.21 10.80 5.52
C SER A 127 -27.24 10.95 7.04
N ILE A 128 -28.03 11.92 7.53
CA ILE A 128 -28.28 12.19 8.95
C ILE A 128 -29.73 11.86 9.25
N HIS A 129 -29.97 10.94 10.19
CA HIS A 129 -31.30 10.47 10.56
C HIS A 129 -32.01 11.37 11.58
N ALA A 130 -33.33 11.19 11.72
CA ALA A 130 -34.14 11.96 12.66
C ALA A 130 -33.70 11.76 14.13
N ASP A 131 -33.15 10.59 14.45
CA ASP A 131 -32.61 10.24 15.77
C ASP A 131 -31.18 10.78 16.04
N GLY A 132 -30.57 11.48 15.08
CA GLY A 132 -29.22 12.03 15.18
C GLY A 132 -28.11 11.08 14.70
N THR A 133 -28.41 9.81 14.41
CA THR A 133 -27.43 8.88 13.87
C THR A 133 -27.10 9.13 12.39
N LEU A 134 -25.94 8.66 11.95
CA LEU A 134 -25.45 8.86 10.58
C LEU A 134 -25.38 7.50 9.85
N THR A 135 -25.87 7.43 8.61
CA THR A 135 -25.48 6.34 7.69
C THR A 135 -24.25 6.75 6.90
N PHE A 136 -23.53 5.78 6.40
CA PHE A 136 -22.24 5.99 5.70
C PHE A 136 -22.08 5.04 4.51
N ILE A 137 -21.08 5.33 3.69
CA ILE A 137 -20.50 4.42 2.71
C ILE A 137 -19.04 4.15 3.08
N ASN A 138 -18.49 3.04 2.64
CA ASN A 138 -17.07 2.77 2.76
C ASN A 138 -16.28 3.58 1.73
N LEU A 139 -15.13 4.09 2.17
CA LEU A 139 -14.03 4.53 1.32
C LEU A 139 -12.94 3.45 1.46
N GLY A 140 -12.77 2.62 0.43
CA GLY A 140 -11.89 1.46 0.48
C GLY A 140 -12.51 0.21 1.11
N GLY A 141 -11.69 -0.74 1.44
CA GLY A 141 -12.07 -2.12 1.72
C GLY A 141 -12.30 -2.48 3.18
N PHE A 142 -13.08 -1.73 3.96
CA PHE A 142 -13.49 -2.18 5.30
C PHE A 142 -14.47 -3.35 5.23
N SER A 143 -14.23 -4.40 6.03
CA SER A 143 -15.22 -5.43 6.26
C SER A 143 -16.24 -5.02 7.33
N GLY A 144 -17.52 -5.37 7.14
CA GLY A 144 -18.56 -5.04 8.13
C GLY A 144 -18.27 -5.59 9.53
N GLY A 145 -17.56 -6.72 9.63
CA GLY A 145 -17.17 -7.32 10.90
C GLY A 145 -16.13 -6.52 11.67
N SER A 146 -15.21 -5.84 10.99
CA SER A 146 -14.16 -5.04 11.61
C SER A 146 -14.63 -3.63 12.01
N THR A 147 -15.82 -3.22 11.59
CA THR A 147 -16.34 -1.87 11.87
C THR A 147 -17.26 -1.81 13.08
N ILE A 148 -17.91 -2.92 13.46
CA ILE A 148 -18.85 -2.93 14.60
C ILE A 148 -18.12 -2.61 15.91
N GLY A 149 -18.60 -1.58 16.63
CA GLY A 149 -17.99 -1.12 17.88
C GLY A 149 -16.72 -0.29 17.69
N MET A 150 -16.34 -0.02 16.44
CA MET A 150 -15.18 0.82 16.15
C MET A 150 -15.44 2.26 16.61
N GLU A 151 -14.55 2.80 17.41
CA GLU A 151 -14.49 4.24 17.63
C GLU A 151 -14.00 4.93 16.39
N VAL A 152 -14.67 6.01 16.01
CA VAL A 152 -14.36 6.80 14.83
C VAL A 152 -14.24 8.28 15.14
N LEU A 153 -13.56 8.99 14.27
CA LEU A 153 -13.55 10.44 14.20
C LEU A 153 -14.32 10.86 12.94
N VAL A 154 -15.37 11.64 13.12
CA VAL A 154 -16.19 12.22 12.05
C VAL A 154 -15.78 13.67 11.87
N ARG A 155 -15.40 14.05 10.64
CA ARG A 155 -15.08 15.44 10.35
C ARG A 155 -16.35 16.29 10.37
N THR A 156 -16.27 17.47 10.94
CA THR A 156 -17.35 18.46 10.94
C THR A 156 -17.30 19.32 9.69
N THR A 157 -18.39 19.99 9.35
CA THR A 157 -18.45 20.99 8.27
C THR A 157 -17.53 22.20 8.52
N GLU A 158 -17.02 22.36 9.74
CA GLU A 158 -16.05 23.39 10.13
C GLU A 158 -14.60 22.89 10.06
N GLY A 159 -14.37 21.61 9.68
CA GLY A 159 -13.03 21.01 9.56
C GLY A 159 -12.48 20.46 10.86
N ASN A 160 -13.22 20.46 11.97
CA ASN A 160 -12.85 19.81 13.23
C ASN A 160 -13.24 18.32 13.20
N TRP A 161 -12.81 17.57 14.20
CA TRP A 161 -13.12 16.15 14.33
C TRP A 161 -13.89 15.86 15.62
N VAL A 162 -15.00 15.13 15.50
CA VAL A 162 -15.85 14.70 16.60
C VAL A 162 -15.79 13.18 16.73
N ARG A 163 -15.67 12.69 17.96
CA ARG A 163 -15.67 11.26 18.24
C ARG A 163 -17.06 10.66 18.10
N GLY A 164 -17.16 9.49 17.51
CA GLY A 164 -18.36 8.68 17.40
C GLY A 164 -18.04 7.19 17.51
N VAL A 165 -19.05 6.37 17.42
CA VAL A 165 -18.96 4.89 17.43
C VAL A 165 -19.79 4.34 16.29
N VAL A 166 -19.25 3.32 15.58
CA VAL A 166 -20.03 2.53 14.64
C VAL A 166 -20.87 1.52 15.43
N GLY A 167 -22.14 1.84 15.58
CA GLY A 167 -23.10 1.04 16.34
C GLY A 167 -23.88 0.08 15.47
N ALA A 168 -24.27 -1.04 16.08
CA ALA A 168 -25.25 -1.97 15.56
C ALA A 168 -26.34 -2.22 16.60
N LYS A 169 -27.50 -2.72 16.18
CA LYS A 169 -28.59 -3.09 17.10
C LYS A 169 -28.09 -4.09 18.14
N PRO A 170 -28.19 -3.77 19.46
CA PRO A 170 -27.72 -4.67 20.51
C PRO A 170 -28.47 -6.00 20.51
N PRO A 171 -27.83 -7.13 20.89
CA PRO A 171 -28.46 -8.46 20.90
C PRO A 171 -29.73 -8.54 21.73
N HIS A 172 -29.87 -7.71 22.76
CA HIS A 172 -31.05 -7.63 23.63
C HIS A 172 -32.32 -7.22 22.89
N PHE A 173 -32.20 -6.49 21.80
CA PHE A 173 -33.31 -5.99 20.98
C PHE A 173 -33.48 -6.74 19.66
N MET A 174 -32.60 -7.73 19.37
CA MET A 174 -32.66 -8.51 18.13
C MET A 174 -33.75 -9.60 18.22
N THR A 175 -34.49 -9.75 17.14
CA THR A 175 -35.34 -10.94 16.92
C THR A 175 -34.48 -12.18 16.69
N PRO A 176 -35.02 -13.40 16.83
CA PRO A 176 -34.30 -14.62 16.49
C PRO A 176 -33.77 -14.64 15.06
N ALA A 177 -34.54 -14.17 14.09
CA ALA A 177 -34.14 -14.08 12.68
C ALA A 177 -32.96 -13.10 12.44
N GLU A 178 -32.96 -11.94 13.11
CA GLU A 178 -31.84 -10.98 13.03
C GLU A 178 -30.55 -11.55 13.63
N ARG A 179 -30.64 -12.34 14.72
CA ARG A 179 -29.49 -13.02 15.30
C ARG A 179 -28.93 -14.10 14.37
N GLU A 180 -29.82 -14.87 13.73
CA GLU A 180 -29.44 -15.91 12.78
C GLU A 180 -28.83 -15.35 11.50
N ALA A 181 -29.29 -14.19 11.02
CA ALA A 181 -28.73 -13.50 9.87
C ALA A 181 -27.28 -13.01 10.09
N GLY A 182 -26.86 -12.90 11.35
CA GLY A 182 -25.49 -12.48 11.70
C GLY A 182 -25.12 -11.09 11.18
N LEU A 183 -23.85 -10.88 10.94
CA LEU A 183 -23.32 -9.56 10.53
C LEU A 183 -23.86 -9.06 9.19
N ALA A 184 -24.15 -9.95 8.25
CA ALA A 184 -24.64 -9.59 6.91
C ALA A 184 -26.01 -8.91 6.90
N GLY A 185 -26.82 -9.10 7.96
CA GLY A 185 -28.14 -8.49 8.12
C GLY A 185 -28.16 -7.24 9.00
N MET A 186 -27.02 -6.78 9.51
CA MET A 186 -26.97 -5.66 10.44
C MET A 186 -26.90 -4.31 9.70
N GLU A 187 -27.82 -3.41 10.05
CA GLU A 187 -27.70 -2.00 9.69
C GLU A 187 -26.72 -1.33 10.66
N LEU A 188 -25.61 -0.82 10.13
CA LEU A 188 -24.62 -0.08 10.88
C LEU A 188 -24.86 1.42 10.76
N LYS A 189 -24.70 2.13 11.87
CA LYS A 189 -24.82 3.60 11.95
C LYS A 189 -23.67 4.16 12.77
N ILE A 190 -23.26 5.38 12.46
CA ILE A 190 -22.37 6.14 13.33
C ILE A 190 -23.23 6.96 14.29
N ASP A 191 -22.91 6.86 15.57
CA ASP A 191 -23.50 7.64 16.65
C ASP A 191 -22.43 8.57 17.23
N VAL A 192 -22.69 9.87 17.18
CA VAL A 192 -21.85 10.94 17.75
C VAL A 192 -22.40 11.48 19.07
N GLY A 193 -23.46 10.86 19.62
CA GLY A 193 -24.14 11.28 20.84
C GLY A 193 -25.23 12.32 20.66
N ALA A 194 -25.61 12.63 19.41
CA ALA A 194 -26.72 13.52 19.12
C ALA A 194 -28.06 12.80 19.33
N THR A 195 -29.08 13.51 19.80
CA THR A 195 -30.42 12.96 20.08
C THR A 195 -31.46 13.33 19.02
N SER A 196 -31.08 14.15 18.06
CA SER A 196 -31.92 14.55 16.93
C SER A 196 -31.07 14.98 15.74
N LYS A 197 -31.67 14.93 14.55
CA LYS A 197 -31.05 15.47 13.32
C LYS A 197 -30.62 16.93 13.48
N GLN A 198 -31.50 17.74 14.10
CA GLN A 198 -31.19 19.17 14.31
C GLN A 198 -29.98 19.33 15.21
N GLU A 199 -29.89 18.59 16.30
CA GLU A 199 -28.74 18.62 17.19
C GLU A 199 -27.44 18.16 16.50
N ALA A 200 -27.50 17.08 15.73
CA ALA A 200 -26.34 16.59 14.95
C ALA A 200 -25.81 17.69 14.01
N ILE A 201 -26.69 18.42 13.34
CA ILE A 201 -26.31 19.50 12.41
C ILE A 201 -25.85 20.75 13.16
N GLU A 202 -26.62 21.26 14.13
CA GLU A 202 -26.40 22.58 14.72
C GLU A 202 -25.36 22.58 15.83
N LYS A 203 -25.26 21.50 16.64
CA LYS A 203 -24.30 21.42 17.76
C LYS A 203 -23.06 20.60 17.43
N PHE A 204 -23.23 19.50 16.68
CA PHE A 204 -22.12 18.63 16.31
C PHE A 204 -21.52 18.97 14.94
N HIS A 205 -22.16 19.87 14.19
CA HIS A 205 -21.75 20.34 12.86
C HIS A 205 -21.54 19.19 11.87
N MET A 206 -22.39 18.13 11.97
CA MET A 206 -22.35 17.00 11.06
C MET A 206 -22.85 17.38 9.66
N GLY A 207 -22.15 16.92 8.63
CA GLY A 207 -22.47 17.15 7.23
C GLY A 207 -22.49 15.88 6.40
N VAL A 208 -23.31 15.88 5.34
CA VAL A 208 -23.26 14.84 4.31
C VAL A 208 -22.01 15.05 3.46
N GLY A 209 -21.29 13.96 3.14
CA GLY A 209 -20.03 13.99 2.40
C GLY A 209 -18.79 14.19 3.28
N GLU A 210 -18.96 14.40 4.60
CA GLU A 210 -17.82 14.52 5.49
C GLU A 210 -17.16 13.14 5.73
N PRO A 211 -15.81 13.08 5.76
CA PRO A 211 -15.07 11.85 5.94
C PRO A 211 -15.09 11.38 7.39
N VAL A 212 -14.86 10.10 7.55
CA VAL A 212 -14.77 9.41 8.84
C VAL A 212 -13.58 8.47 8.82
N CYS A 213 -12.77 8.49 9.86
CA CYS A 213 -11.64 7.56 10.01
C CYS A 213 -11.67 6.86 11.37
N PRO A 214 -10.94 5.73 11.55
CA PRO A 214 -10.75 5.11 12.84
C PRO A 214 -10.13 6.08 13.85
N ALA A 215 -10.58 6.02 15.12
CA ALA A 215 -10.05 6.86 16.20
C ALA A 215 -8.82 6.25 16.90
N THR A 216 -8.31 5.15 16.39
CA THR A 216 -7.14 4.46 16.92
C THR A 216 -5.91 5.38 16.89
N THR A 217 -5.19 5.43 18.01
CA THR A 217 -3.95 6.17 18.15
C THR A 217 -2.74 5.24 18.05
N PHE A 218 -1.67 5.76 17.49
CA PHE A 218 -0.40 5.03 17.39
C PHE A 218 0.20 4.71 18.76
N HIS A 219 0.72 3.49 18.87
CA HIS A 219 1.46 3.02 20.03
C HIS A 219 2.69 2.21 19.60
N TYR A 220 3.84 2.41 20.25
CA TYR A 220 5.06 1.65 20.03
C TYR A 220 5.45 0.88 21.28
N GLN A 221 5.80 -0.39 21.09
CA GLN A 221 6.33 -1.28 22.14
C GLN A 221 7.84 -1.46 21.93
N PRO A 222 8.69 -0.74 22.66
CA PRO A 222 10.14 -0.70 22.41
C PRO A 222 10.83 -2.06 22.56
N GLU A 223 10.45 -2.84 23.58
CA GLU A 223 11.07 -4.15 23.84
C GLU A 223 10.86 -5.15 22.71
N GLN A 224 9.68 -5.12 22.07
CA GLN A 224 9.31 -5.99 20.97
C GLN A 224 9.58 -5.37 19.60
N ARG A 225 9.91 -4.07 19.56
CA ARG A 225 10.09 -3.26 18.36
C ARG A 225 8.87 -3.26 17.43
N MET A 226 7.67 -3.36 18.06
CA MET A 226 6.38 -3.46 17.36
C MET A 226 5.57 -2.18 17.50
N MET A 227 4.93 -1.81 16.41
CA MET A 227 4.02 -0.67 16.30
C MET A 227 2.59 -1.16 16.19
N PHE A 228 1.67 -0.43 16.80
CA PHE A 228 0.21 -0.62 16.73
C PHE A 228 -0.41 0.70 16.29
N GLY A 229 -1.33 0.67 15.34
CA GLY A 229 -1.97 1.90 14.87
C GLY A 229 -2.91 1.64 13.71
N LYS A 230 -3.53 2.70 13.23
CA LYS A 230 -4.34 2.67 12.02
C LYS A 230 -3.49 3.00 10.78
N ALA A 231 -4.02 2.69 9.61
CA ALA A 231 -3.50 3.17 8.33
C ALA A 231 -2.03 2.78 8.03
N PHE A 232 -1.52 1.65 8.55
CA PHE A 232 -0.19 1.19 8.17
C PHE A 232 -0.11 0.82 6.68
N ASP A 233 -1.22 0.46 6.11
CA ASP A 233 -1.53 0.56 4.69
C ASP A 233 -2.03 1.99 4.39
N CYS A 234 -1.28 2.87 3.69
CA CYS A 234 0.13 2.63 3.30
C CYS A 234 1.14 3.53 4.05
N ARG A 235 0.82 3.99 5.29
CA ARG A 235 1.68 4.91 6.05
C ARG A 235 3.04 4.29 6.41
N ALA A 236 3.12 2.95 6.53
CA ALA A 236 4.38 2.25 6.69
C ALA A 236 5.22 2.31 5.40
N GLY A 237 4.57 2.17 4.25
CA GLY A 237 5.19 2.39 2.94
C GLY A 237 5.64 3.84 2.75
N VAL A 238 4.80 4.82 3.10
CA VAL A 238 5.18 6.25 3.06
C VAL A 238 6.41 6.52 3.92
N ALA A 239 6.46 6.00 5.15
CA ALA A 239 7.62 6.18 6.02
C ALA A 239 8.89 5.58 5.41
N ALA A 240 8.83 4.34 4.91
CA ALA A 240 9.95 3.68 4.24
C ALA A 240 10.43 4.46 3.00
N MET A 241 9.49 4.94 2.18
CA MET A 241 9.76 5.77 1.01
C MET A 241 10.48 7.08 1.38
N LEU A 242 10.00 7.78 2.39
CA LEU A 242 10.60 9.05 2.84
C LEU A 242 12.02 8.87 3.37
N LEU A 243 12.26 7.81 4.16
CA LEU A 243 13.59 7.44 4.63
C LEU A 243 14.52 7.11 3.46
N ALA A 244 14.05 6.30 2.50
CA ALA A 244 14.82 5.96 1.29
C ALA A 244 15.12 7.21 0.45
N MET A 245 14.13 8.06 0.22
CA MET A 245 14.28 9.29 -0.57
C MET A 245 15.31 10.24 0.03
N ARG A 246 15.33 10.39 1.35
CA ARG A 246 16.33 11.19 2.05
C ARG A 246 17.76 10.66 1.81
N GLU A 247 17.95 9.35 1.88
CA GLU A 247 19.28 8.77 1.65
C GLU A 247 19.69 8.86 0.16
N LEU A 248 18.77 8.58 -0.76
CA LEU A 248 19.02 8.71 -2.20
C LEU A 248 19.33 10.15 -2.62
N SER A 249 18.74 11.15 -1.97
CA SER A 249 19.01 12.56 -2.25
C SER A 249 20.45 13.01 -1.96
N LYS A 250 21.22 12.21 -1.20
CA LYS A 250 22.62 12.46 -0.89
C LYS A 250 23.58 11.90 -1.96
N LEU A 251 23.07 11.11 -2.90
CA LEU A 251 23.88 10.38 -3.87
C LEU A 251 23.88 11.08 -5.22
N ASP A 252 25.00 10.98 -5.94
CA ASP A 252 25.07 11.33 -7.37
C ASP A 252 24.77 10.09 -8.20
N LEU A 253 23.53 10.00 -8.67
CA LEU A 253 23.00 8.87 -9.41
C LEU A 253 22.88 9.20 -10.91
N PRO A 254 22.89 8.20 -11.80
CA PRO A 254 22.66 8.42 -13.24
C PRO A 254 21.20 8.77 -13.56
N PHE A 255 20.33 8.83 -12.56
CA PHE A 255 18.91 9.15 -12.64
C PHE A 255 18.57 10.34 -11.74
N ASP A 256 17.53 11.07 -12.09
CA ASP A 256 16.81 11.92 -11.17
C ASP A 256 15.82 11.05 -10.39
N VAL A 257 15.99 10.96 -9.06
CA VAL A 257 15.07 10.23 -8.20
C VAL A 257 14.05 11.21 -7.64
N VAL A 258 12.78 10.93 -7.84
CA VAL A 258 11.64 11.71 -7.33
C VAL A 258 10.73 10.83 -6.49
N ALA A 259 9.85 11.44 -5.70
CA ALA A 259 8.85 10.65 -5.01
C ALA A 259 7.45 11.28 -5.14
N SER A 260 6.40 10.45 -5.07
CA SER A 260 5.01 10.88 -4.97
C SER A 260 4.33 10.23 -3.77
N VAL A 261 3.40 10.97 -3.19
CA VAL A 261 2.40 10.45 -2.26
C VAL A 261 1.08 10.49 -3.00
N SER A 262 0.67 9.34 -3.51
CA SER A 262 -0.55 9.21 -4.31
C SER A 262 -1.80 9.34 -3.46
N ALA A 263 -2.86 9.91 -4.04
CA ALA A 263 -4.15 10.09 -3.39
C ALA A 263 -5.16 9.06 -3.90
N GLN A 264 -6.15 8.70 -3.06
CA GLN A 264 -7.30 7.89 -3.46
C GLN A 264 -6.92 6.51 -4.04
N GLU A 265 -5.87 5.88 -3.53
CA GLU A 265 -5.50 4.51 -3.90
C GLU A 265 -6.60 3.53 -3.51
N GLU A 266 -7.08 3.60 -2.28
CA GLU A 266 -8.06 2.72 -1.65
C GLU A 266 -9.43 2.66 -2.37
N VAL A 267 -9.71 3.64 -3.20
CA VAL A 267 -10.94 3.74 -3.98
C VAL A 267 -10.70 3.58 -5.49
N GLY A 268 -9.57 3.01 -5.88
CA GLY A 268 -9.26 2.61 -7.26
C GLY A 268 -7.99 3.23 -7.85
N GLU A 269 -6.91 3.34 -7.07
CA GLU A 269 -5.54 3.65 -7.55
C GLU A 269 -5.48 4.96 -8.38
N ARG A 270 -6.24 6.01 -7.97
CA ARG A 270 -6.55 7.16 -8.86
C ARG A 270 -5.40 8.16 -8.98
N GLY A 271 -4.64 8.34 -7.90
CA GLY A 271 -3.64 9.42 -7.79
C GLY A 271 -2.39 9.18 -8.61
N VAL A 272 -1.92 7.94 -8.67
CA VAL A 272 -0.64 7.58 -9.28
C VAL A 272 -0.55 7.94 -10.76
N ALA A 273 -1.66 7.86 -11.51
CA ALA A 273 -1.69 8.29 -12.90
C ALA A 273 -1.31 9.77 -13.08
N SER A 274 -1.65 10.61 -12.09
CA SER A 274 -1.26 12.03 -12.07
C SER A 274 0.24 12.19 -11.79
N ALA A 275 0.80 11.39 -10.87
CA ALA A 275 2.22 11.38 -10.56
C ALA A 275 3.07 10.94 -11.76
N VAL A 276 2.67 9.86 -12.43
CA VAL A 276 3.34 9.38 -13.66
C VAL A 276 3.36 10.45 -14.74
N ARG A 277 2.22 11.12 -14.99
CA ARG A 277 2.18 12.22 -16.00
C ARG A 277 3.03 13.41 -15.61
N HIS A 278 3.15 13.70 -14.30
CA HIS A 278 3.92 14.82 -13.80
C HIS A 278 5.44 14.59 -13.94
N PHE A 279 5.90 13.39 -13.61
CA PHE A 279 7.32 13.06 -13.56
C PHE A 279 7.86 12.33 -14.78
N ASN A 280 7.01 11.69 -15.57
CA ASN A 280 7.36 10.88 -16.75
C ASN A 280 8.52 9.88 -16.44
N PRO A 281 8.33 8.95 -15.48
CA PRO A 281 9.39 8.08 -15.01
C PRO A 281 9.74 6.98 -16.01
N SER A 282 11.02 6.60 -16.04
CA SER A 282 11.51 5.43 -16.79
C SER A 282 11.22 4.12 -16.07
N VAL A 283 11.20 4.13 -14.74
CA VAL A 283 10.84 3.01 -13.87
C VAL A 283 10.21 3.53 -12.58
N CYS A 284 9.39 2.70 -11.95
CA CYS A 284 8.75 3.02 -10.67
C CYS A 284 9.09 1.98 -9.60
N PHE A 285 9.30 2.46 -8.37
CA PHE A 285 9.44 1.65 -7.18
C PHE A 285 8.32 2.03 -6.22
N MET A 286 7.33 1.14 -6.08
CA MET A 286 6.14 1.37 -5.27
C MET A 286 6.36 0.83 -3.87
N PHE A 287 5.93 1.59 -2.87
CA PHE A 287 5.92 1.17 -1.47
C PHE A 287 4.49 0.93 -1.03
N GLU A 288 4.32 -0.06 -0.17
CA GLU A 288 3.02 -0.48 0.33
C GLU A 288 3.02 -0.86 1.81
N GLY A 289 1.83 -0.92 2.41
CA GLY A 289 1.57 -1.70 3.61
C GLY A 289 1.05 -3.08 3.21
N ALA A 290 1.89 -4.10 3.21
CA ALA A 290 1.53 -5.41 2.69
C ALA A 290 0.78 -6.26 3.73
N PRO A 291 -0.34 -6.94 3.37
CA PRO A 291 -1.02 -7.83 4.29
C PRO A 291 -0.14 -9.01 4.68
N ALA A 292 0.29 -9.05 5.95
CA ALA A 292 1.02 -10.18 6.50
C ALA A 292 0.06 -11.37 6.72
N ASP A 293 0.54 -12.58 6.37
CA ASP A 293 -0.23 -13.82 6.46
C ASP A 293 0.39 -14.85 7.44
N ASP A 294 1.30 -14.40 8.28
CA ASP A 294 2.06 -15.20 9.24
C ASP A 294 1.28 -15.60 10.51
N THR A 295 0.03 -15.15 10.67
CA THR A 295 -0.82 -15.44 11.85
C THR A 295 -2.03 -16.30 11.53
N PHE A 296 -2.28 -16.63 10.27
CA PHE A 296 -3.41 -17.45 9.85
C PHE A 296 -3.00 -18.32 8.65
N GLY A 297 -3.60 -19.49 8.56
CA GLY A 297 -3.25 -20.47 7.54
C GLY A 297 -2.09 -21.39 7.97
N ASN A 298 -1.53 -22.08 6.99
CA ASN A 298 -0.38 -22.95 7.21
C ASN A 298 0.91 -22.10 7.22
N PRO A 299 1.75 -22.19 8.26
CA PRO A 299 3.00 -21.42 8.32
C PRO A 299 3.94 -21.66 7.11
N ASP A 300 3.89 -22.85 6.52
CA ASP A 300 4.73 -23.20 5.36
C ASP A 300 4.31 -22.47 4.07
N ASP A 301 3.08 -21.93 4.04
CA ASP A 301 2.53 -21.20 2.90
C ASP A 301 2.60 -19.68 3.08
N ALA A 302 3.08 -19.20 4.24
CA ALA A 302 3.19 -17.77 4.51
C ALA A 302 4.22 -17.11 3.60
N GLN A 303 3.81 -16.02 2.94
CA GLN A 303 4.62 -15.30 1.95
C GLN A 303 4.96 -13.86 2.38
N CYS A 304 4.37 -13.40 3.47
CA CYS A 304 4.59 -12.07 4.03
C CYS A 304 4.56 -12.15 5.55
N CYS A 305 5.74 -12.25 6.14
CA CYS A 305 5.92 -12.39 7.58
C CYS A 305 6.53 -11.11 8.17
N VAL A 306 6.03 -10.69 9.33
CA VAL A 306 6.60 -9.59 10.09
C VAL A 306 8.01 -9.95 10.58
N ASN A 307 8.93 -8.98 10.63
CA ASN A 307 10.36 -9.13 10.95
C ASN A 307 11.18 -9.93 9.92
N GLN A 308 10.69 -10.02 8.67
CA GLN A 308 11.42 -10.69 7.59
C GLN A 308 11.77 -9.74 6.41
N GLY A 309 11.66 -8.43 6.64
CA GLY A 309 11.92 -7.41 5.62
C GLY A 309 10.80 -7.26 4.60
N PRO A 310 10.99 -6.39 3.59
CA PRO A 310 9.94 -6.09 2.62
C PRO A 310 9.49 -7.32 1.83
N MET A 311 8.18 -7.39 1.55
CA MET A 311 7.59 -8.34 0.64
C MET A 311 7.51 -7.75 -0.77
N PHE A 312 8.18 -8.37 -1.74
CA PHE A 312 8.09 -8.03 -3.14
C PHE A 312 6.99 -8.84 -3.83
N ARG A 313 6.09 -8.15 -4.50
CA ARG A 313 4.93 -8.73 -5.17
C ARG A 313 5.31 -9.22 -6.56
N TYR A 314 5.26 -10.55 -6.83
CA TYR A 314 5.42 -11.10 -8.18
C TYR A 314 4.20 -10.85 -9.05
N ALA A 315 3.03 -10.99 -8.46
CA ALA A 315 1.75 -10.72 -9.10
C ALA A 315 0.67 -10.47 -8.06
N ASP A 316 -0.34 -9.71 -8.46
CA ASP A 316 -1.61 -9.55 -7.77
C ASP A 316 -2.76 -9.47 -8.80
N ARG A 317 -3.92 -9.00 -8.38
CA ARG A 317 -5.09 -8.88 -9.26
C ARG A 317 -4.88 -7.87 -10.40
N CYS A 318 -4.08 -6.83 -10.18
CA CYS A 318 -3.96 -5.66 -11.06
C CYS A 318 -2.65 -5.66 -11.85
N MET A 319 -1.61 -6.37 -11.39
CA MET A 319 -0.28 -6.33 -12.01
C MET A 319 0.43 -7.68 -11.95
N ILE A 320 1.20 -7.99 -13.01
CA ILE A 320 2.29 -8.95 -12.98
C ILE A 320 3.58 -8.13 -13.05
N THR A 321 4.39 -8.18 -11.99
CA THR A 321 5.64 -7.43 -11.91
C THR A 321 6.60 -7.87 -13.03
N HIS A 322 7.29 -6.91 -13.66
CA HIS A 322 8.26 -7.23 -14.71
C HIS A 322 9.34 -8.19 -14.19
N PRO A 323 9.50 -9.41 -14.78
CA PRO A 323 10.28 -10.48 -14.16
C PRO A 323 11.78 -10.19 -13.98
N ARG A 324 12.35 -9.33 -14.85
CA ARG A 324 13.76 -8.91 -14.73
C ARG A 324 13.91 -7.88 -13.62
N TYR A 325 12.99 -6.92 -13.52
CA TYR A 325 13.02 -5.92 -12.46
C TYR A 325 12.82 -6.57 -11.09
N GLN A 326 11.86 -7.50 -10.96
CA GLN A 326 11.65 -8.28 -9.75
C GLN A 326 12.92 -9.03 -9.30
N ARG A 327 13.58 -9.71 -10.21
CA ARG A 327 14.86 -10.41 -9.91
C ARG A 327 15.97 -9.44 -9.52
N PHE A 328 16.06 -8.32 -10.23
CA PHE A 328 17.05 -7.28 -9.95
C PHE A 328 16.95 -6.77 -8.52
N VAL A 329 15.74 -6.41 -8.03
CA VAL A 329 15.56 -5.89 -6.67
C VAL A 329 15.83 -6.94 -5.59
N LEU A 330 15.44 -8.20 -5.82
CA LEU A 330 15.73 -9.30 -4.91
C LEU A 330 17.24 -9.63 -4.87
N ASP A 331 17.93 -9.56 -6.01
CA ASP A 331 19.38 -9.74 -6.08
C ASP A 331 20.11 -8.56 -5.41
N ALA A 332 19.65 -7.33 -5.56
CA ALA A 332 20.20 -6.16 -4.88
C ALA A 332 20.06 -6.28 -3.34
N ALA A 333 18.89 -6.69 -2.85
CA ALA A 333 18.69 -6.95 -1.43
C ALA A 333 19.65 -8.03 -0.91
N LYS A 334 19.75 -9.16 -1.63
CA LYS A 334 20.65 -10.26 -1.29
C LYS A 334 22.12 -9.84 -1.28
N GLN A 335 22.57 -9.08 -2.28
CA GLN A 335 23.94 -8.57 -2.35
C GLN A 335 24.28 -7.62 -1.22
N ALA A 336 23.30 -6.82 -0.79
CA ALA A 336 23.42 -5.94 0.37
C ALA A 336 23.30 -6.67 1.72
N GLY A 337 23.02 -7.98 1.74
CA GLY A 337 22.80 -8.73 2.98
C GLY A 337 21.51 -8.35 3.72
N LEU A 338 20.52 -7.82 2.99
CA LEU A 338 19.24 -7.37 3.54
C LEU A 338 18.16 -8.44 3.35
N PRO A 339 17.25 -8.63 4.32
CA PRO A 339 16.14 -9.55 4.17
C PRO A 339 15.13 -9.03 3.14
N ALA A 340 14.55 -9.94 2.37
CA ALA A 340 13.44 -9.66 1.46
C ALA A 340 12.62 -10.92 1.22
N GLN A 341 11.31 -10.77 1.06
CA GLN A 341 10.36 -11.83 0.82
C GLN A 341 9.74 -11.67 -0.57
N GLY A 342 9.15 -12.72 -1.11
CA GLY A 342 8.45 -12.68 -2.39
C GLY A 342 7.08 -13.34 -2.30
N ALA A 343 6.04 -12.71 -2.87
CA ALA A 343 4.67 -13.20 -2.80
C ALA A 343 3.95 -13.18 -4.14
N VAL A 344 3.13 -14.19 -4.37
CA VAL A 344 2.12 -14.23 -5.43
C VAL A 344 0.75 -14.10 -4.77
N ARG A 345 0.05 -13.00 -5.06
CA ARG A 345 -1.26 -12.69 -4.47
C ARG A 345 -2.38 -12.90 -5.48
N VAL A 346 -3.51 -13.43 -5.02
CA VAL A 346 -4.69 -13.64 -5.86
C VAL A 346 -5.69 -12.47 -5.81
N GLY A 347 -5.51 -11.57 -4.85
CA GLY A 347 -6.39 -10.43 -4.60
C GLY A 347 -5.60 -9.16 -4.29
N GLY A 348 -6.33 -8.06 -4.17
CA GLY A 348 -5.76 -6.73 -3.96
C GLY A 348 -5.21 -6.11 -5.24
N GLY A 349 -4.92 -4.84 -5.18
CA GLY A 349 -4.22 -4.05 -6.18
C GLY A 349 -3.20 -3.17 -5.48
N THR A 350 -2.53 -2.31 -6.22
CA THR A 350 -1.63 -1.27 -5.75
C THR A 350 -1.50 -0.21 -6.82
N ASP A 351 -0.99 0.95 -6.50
CA ASP A 351 -0.67 2.01 -7.47
C ASP A 351 0.20 1.51 -8.64
N GLY A 352 0.98 0.45 -8.44
CA GLY A 352 1.70 -0.25 -9.51
C GLY A 352 0.78 -0.79 -10.60
N GLY A 353 -0.46 -1.17 -10.25
CA GLY A 353 -1.46 -1.66 -11.19
C GLY A 353 -1.87 -0.64 -12.25
N ILE A 354 -1.89 0.64 -11.92
CA ILE A 354 -2.15 1.73 -12.88
C ILE A 354 -0.84 2.22 -13.51
N ALA A 355 0.19 2.43 -12.68
CA ALA A 355 1.45 3.00 -13.19
C ALA A 355 2.08 2.16 -14.31
N HIS A 356 2.09 0.83 -14.18
CA HIS A 356 2.70 -0.04 -15.21
C HIS A 356 1.96 -0.04 -16.55
N LEU A 357 0.70 0.41 -16.60
CA LEU A 357 -0.10 0.53 -17.82
C LEU A 357 0.06 1.88 -18.52
N MET A 358 0.74 2.85 -17.87
CA MET A 358 0.90 4.19 -18.43
C MET A 358 1.93 4.20 -19.57
N ASP A 359 1.78 5.18 -20.48
CA ASP A 359 2.62 5.36 -21.67
C ASP A 359 2.75 4.06 -22.49
N ASN A 360 3.97 3.58 -22.72
CA ASN A 360 4.26 2.33 -23.44
C ASN A 360 4.48 1.14 -22.50
N GLY A 361 4.04 1.26 -21.26
CA GLY A 361 4.33 0.33 -20.17
C GLY A 361 5.56 0.75 -19.38
N ILE A 362 5.38 1.07 -18.09
CA ILE A 362 6.46 1.48 -17.21
C ILE A 362 6.80 0.31 -16.30
N PRO A 363 8.07 -0.16 -16.27
CA PRO A 363 8.47 -1.19 -15.33
C PRO A 363 8.23 -0.74 -13.88
N CYS A 364 7.40 -1.47 -13.16
CA CYS A 364 7.08 -1.22 -11.77
C CYS A 364 7.46 -2.42 -10.92
N VAL A 365 7.91 -2.17 -9.68
CA VAL A 365 8.09 -3.15 -8.63
C VAL A 365 7.38 -2.66 -7.37
N VAL A 366 6.80 -3.57 -6.60
CA VAL A 366 6.08 -3.25 -5.37
C VAL A 366 6.77 -3.89 -4.19
N ALA A 367 7.20 -3.07 -3.23
CA ALA A 367 7.83 -3.45 -1.97
C ALA A 367 6.89 -3.09 -0.81
N GLY A 368 6.29 -4.09 -0.20
CA GLY A 368 5.38 -3.88 0.93
C GLY A 368 6.04 -4.11 2.28
N VAL A 369 5.85 -3.18 3.22
CA VAL A 369 6.15 -3.40 4.64
C VAL A 369 5.14 -4.39 5.20
N PRO A 370 5.56 -5.53 5.79
CA PRO A 370 4.63 -6.49 6.37
C PRO A 370 3.79 -5.89 7.49
N CYS A 371 2.47 -5.87 7.32
CA CYS A 371 1.51 -5.35 8.27
C CYS A 371 0.41 -6.37 8.53
N ARG A 372 0.21 -6.76 9.79
CA ARG A 372 -0.93 -7.61 10.17
C ARG A 372 -2.18 -6.78 10.30
N TYR A 373 -3.32 -7.35 9.90
CA TYR A 373 -4.66 -6.79 10.12
C TYR A 373 -4.89 -5.43 9.45
N ILE A 374 -4.28 -5.20 8.28
CA ILE A 374 -4.63 -4.02 7.47
C ILE A 374 -6.12 -4.01 7.12
N HIS A 375 -6.65 -2.86 6.67
CA HIS A 375 -8.08 -2.67 6.40
C HIS A 375 -8.98 -2.96 7.63
N SER A 376 -8.41 -2.72 8.83
CA SER A 376 -9.13 -2.76 10.09
C SER A 376 -8.85 -1.48 10.90
N ASN A 377 -9.45 -1.38 12.08
CA ASN A 377 -9.23 -0.24 12.95
C ASN A 377 -7.83 -0.20 13.59
N CYS A 378 -7.10 -1.33 13.61
CA CYS A 378 -5.77 -1.40 14.21
C CYS A 378 -4.92 -2.46 13.51
N ALA A 379 -3.80 -2.04 12.94
CA ALA A 379 -2.79 -2.90 12.33
C ALA A 379 -1.56 -3.02 13.24
N ILE A 380 -0.70 -4.01 12.95
CA ILE A 380 0.56 -4.27 13.65
C ILE A 380 1.68 -4.38 12.61
N ALA A 381 2.78 -3.67 12.83
CA ALA A 381 3.99 -3.76 11.99
C ALA A 381 5.26 -3.63 12.84
N SER A 382 6.39 -4.08 12.29
CA SER A 382 7.70 -3.91 12.90
C SER A 382 8.37 -2.63 12.40
N ILE A 383 9.03 -1.89 13.30
CA ILE A 383 9.89 -0.77 12.93
C ILE A 383 11.08 -1.25 12.08
N ASP A 384 11.58 -2.46 12.34
CA ASP A 384 12.69 -3.04 11.60
C ASP A 384 12.35 -3.31 10.14
N ASP A 385 11.09 -3.71 9.86
CA ASP A 385 10.63 -3.92 8.49
C ASP A 385 10.51 -2.59 7.73
N VAL A 386 10.07 -1.51 8.38
CA VAL A 386 10.07 -0.15 7.78
C VAL A 386 11.49 0.26 7.39
N MET A 387 12.44 0.13 8.33
CA MET A 387 13.84 0.48 8.08
C MET A 387 14.49 -0.42 7.02
N SER A 388 14.19 -1.72 7.06
CA SER A 388 14.69 -2.68 6.08
C SER A 388 14.16 -2.39 4.68
N THR A 389 12.87 -2.06 4.55
CA THR A 389 12.25 -1.66 3.28
C THR A 389 12.95 -0.44 2.70
N ALA A 390 13.22 0.58 3.52
CA ALA A 390 13.96 1.76 3.09
C ALA A 390 15.38 1.41 2.61
N ARG A 391 16.12 0.57 3.35
CA ARG A 391 17.46 0.12 2.96
C ARG A 391 17.47 -0.67 1.65
N VAL A 392 16.51 -1.59 1.47
CA VAL A 392 16.39 -2.38 0.23
C VAL A 392 16.06 -1.47 -0.96
N ALA A 393 15.21 -0.47 -0.77
CA ALA A 393 14.91 0.51 -1.82
C ALA A 393 16.18 1.31 -2.20
N VAL A 394 16.96 1.78 -1.21
CA VAL A 394 18.23 2.47 -1.48
C VAL A 394 19.20 1.55 -2.22
N ALA A 395 19.40 0.30 -1.75
CA ALA A 395 20.27 -0.67 -2.42
C ALA A 395 19.86 -0.90 -3.88
N SER A 396 18.57 -1.04 -4.12
CA SER A 396 18.01 -1.30 -5.45
C SER A 396 18.18 -0.11 -6.37
N VAL A 397 17.73 1.08 -5.95
CA VAL A 397 17.76 2.29 -6.79
C VAL A 397 19.19 2.76 -7.06
N ALA A 398 20.08 2.71 -6.05
CA ALA A 398 21.49 3.08 -6.22
C ALA A 398 22.26 2.12 -7.14
N SER A 399 21.76 0.91 -7.37
CA SER A 399 22.36 -0.07 -8.28
C SER A 399 21.79 -0.01 -9.71
N LEU A 400 20.77 0.82 -9.96
CA LEU A 400 20.24 1.00 -11.32
C LEU A 400 21.25 1.74 -12.22
N THR A 401 21.33 1.28 -13.47
CA THR A 401 22.01 1.99 -14.55
C THR A 401 21.06 2.12 -15.75
N PRO A 402 21.31 3.07 -16.67
CA PRO A 402 20.50 3.18 -17.87
C PRO A 402 20.45 1.89 -18.71
N GLU A 403 21.55 1.12 -18.74
CA GLU A 403 21.65 -0.16 -19.46
C GLU A 403 20.76 -1.23 -18.80
N VAL A 404 20.73 -1.27 -17.46
CA VAL A 404 19.87 -2.18 -16.69
C VAL A 404 18.39 -1.85 -16.91
N VAL A 405 18.06 -0.55 -16.84
CA VAL A 405 16.65 -0.09 -17.08
C VAL A 405 16.20 -0.41 -18.49
N ALA A 406 17.08 -0.28 -19.49
CA ALA A 406 16.76 -0.61 -20.88
C ALA A 406 16.48 -2.11 -21.13
N GLU A 407 16.78 -2.99 -20.16
CA GLU A 407 16.47 -4.42 -20.22
C GLU A 407 15.11 -4.77 -19.58
N PHE A 408 14.47 -3.81 -18.90
CA PHE A 408 13.14 -3.96 -18.30
C PHE A 408 12.06 -3.56 -19.32
#